data_bf6850c50fe1267584383632493f2e87
#
_entry.id   bf6850c50fe1267584383632493f2e87
#
_cell.length_a   1.000
_cell.length_b   1.000
_cell.length_c   1.000
_cell.angle_alpha   90.00
_cell.angle_beta   90.00
_cell.angle_gamma   90.00
#
_symmetry.space_group_name_H-M   'P 1'
#
loop_
_entity.id
_entity.type
_entity.pdbx_description
1 polymer ?
#
loop_
_entity_poly.entity_id
_entity_poly.type
_entity_poly.pdbx_seq_one_letter_code
_entity_poly.pdbx_strand_id
1 'polypeptide(L)'
;MTQSTTVGAMQFGLELLSGQTQELLLGLGYIENPEDEKFSAPGVINKARAHAMIERYRTGAQFDAAMDALKKYWNKLLSNYHAETGDEKVDRMVNIWNQYQCMVTFNMSRSASYFESGMGRGMGFRDSCQDLLGFVHIIPERARERILDIAATQFPDGSAYHQYQPLTKKGNLAVGSGFNDDPLWLIAGVDAYLRETGDWSILDETVSFDCDPDDTAPLLEHLRRSFQYTLTHLGPHKLPLIGRADWNDCLNLNCFSAHPGESFQITGPSEGPVAESVFIAGMFVKYGKAYAGILRHLGLSGEAEQADEAAAEMEKTVLDAGWDGAWFRRAYDAFGAPVGSRDCAEGQIFIEPQGMCVMAGIGRETGEAEQALASVKERLDSKFGIVLLQPAYTKYYLNLGEISSYPPGYKENAGIFCHNNPWITCAETVLGHGARAFETYRKICPAYLEPVSDIHRTEPYVYSQMVAGKDAPTFGEAKNSWLTGTAAWTFVSISQAILGVQPELDGLRLDPCIPPEWKEVQLTRRFRGAVYEITIENPDGAEHGVKALFVDGAAQTGNLLAPAAAGQTVSVRVVMGA
;
A
#
# COMPACT_ATOMS: atom_id res chain seq x y z
N MET A 1 -19.07 0.17 33.11
CA MET A 1 -18.64 -1.21 33.47
C MET A 1 -17.13 -1.22 33.43
N THR A 2 -16.49 -1.44 34.56
CA THR A 2 -15.04 -1.63 34.64
C THR A 2 -14.71 -2.97 33.95
N GLN A 3 -14.07 -2.92 32.79
CA GLN A 3 -13.51 -4.12 32.16
C GLN A 3 -12.41 -4.67 33.09
N SER A 4 -12.67 -5.81 33.72
CA SER A 4 -11.62 -6.55 34.41
C SER A 4 -10.76 -7.26 33.36
N THR A 5 -9.49 -6.89 33.28
CA THR A 5 -8.49 -7.63 32.51
C THR A 5 -8.32 -9.01 33.15
N THR A 6 -8.62 -10.08 32.41
CA THR A 6 -8.40 -11.44 32.85
C THR A 6 -6.90 -11.76 32.74
N VAL A 7 -6.26 -12.07 33.85
CA VAL A 7 -4.86 -12.49 33.92
C VAL A 7 -4.79 -13.96 34.28
N GLY A 8 -4.08 -14.76 33.47
CA GLY A 8 -3.67 -16.11 33.82
C GLY A 8 -2.26 -16.09 34.43
N ALA A 9 -2.09 -16.63 35.62
CA ALA A 9 -0.78 -16.73 36.26
C ALA A 9 -0.48 -18.20 36.58
N MET A 10 0.77 -18.63 36.31
CA MET A 10 1.30 -19.92 36.71
C MET A 10 2.48 -19.69 37.65
N GLN A 11 2.52 -20.43 38.75
CA GLN A 11 3.62 -20.39 39.73
C GLN A 11 4.31 -21.73 39.75
N PHE A 12 5.64 -21.73 39.59
CA PHE A 12 6.48 -22.92 39.71
C PHE A 12 7.46 -22.73 40.87
N GLY A 13 7.50 -23.68 41.80
CA GLY A 13 8.56 -23.77 42.83
C GLY A 13 9.75 -24.52 42.24
N LEU A 14 10.92 -23.88 42.17
CA LEU A 14 12.14 -24.48 41.66
C LEU A 14 13.24 -24.46 42.74
N GLU A 15 13.89 -25.61 42.93
CA GLU A 15 15.13 -25.71 43.71
C GLU A 15 16.28 -26.00 42.76
N LEU A 16 17.23 -25.10 42.64
CA LEU A 16 18.39 -25.23 41.77
C LEU A 16 19.66 -25.31 42.60
N LEU A 17 20.43 -26.38 42.43
CA LEU A 17 21.78 -26.49 42.96
C LEU A 17 22.75 -25.73 42.06
N SER A 18 23.94 -25.41 42.60
CA SER A 18 24.98 -24.72 41.84
C SER A 18 25.31 -25.46 40.54
N GLY A 19 25.21 -24.76 39.40
CA GLY A 19 25.44 -25.31 38.06
C GLY A 19 24.28 -26.08 37.44
N GLN A 20 23.12 -26.20 38.13
CA GLN A 20 21.92 -26.81 37.54
C GLN A 20 21.13 -25.80 36.71
N THR A 21 20.57 -26.28 35.59
CA THR A 21 19.62 -25.58 34.72
C THR A 21 18.32 -26.37 34.67
N GLN A 22 17.19 -25.67 34.77
CA GLN A 22 15.88 -26.23 34.59
C GLN A 22 15.17 -25.49 33.47
N GLU A 23 14.69 -26.21 32.46
CA GLU A 23 13.89 -25.65 31.39
C GLU A 23 12.40 -25.83 31.70
N LEU A 24 11.61 -24.79 31.41
CA LEU A 24 10.15 -24.81 31.48
C LEU A 24 9.60 -24.44 30.13
N LEU A 25 8.72 -25.29 29.56
CA LEU A 25 7.99 -25.01 28.35
C LEU A 25 6.57 -24.55 28.72
N LEU A 26 6.21 -23.35 28.29
CA LEU A 26 4.88 -22.78 28.47
C LEU A 26 4.26 -22.60 27.09
N GLY A 27 3.01 -23.07 26.94
CA GLY A 27 2.25 -22.94 25.71
C GLY A 27 0.98 -22.13 25.91
N LEU A 28 0.74 -21.16 25.05
CA LEU A 28 -0.55 -20.49 24.87
C LEU A 28 -0.97 -20.66 23.42
N GLY A 29 -2.19 -21.15 23.18
CA GLY A 29 -2.68 -21.39 21.84
C GLY A 29 -4.20 -21.25 21.73
N TYR A 30 -4.66 -21.11 20.50
CA TYR A 30 -6.06 -21.13 20.12
C TYR A 30 -6.31 -22.32 19.19
N ILE A 31 -7.35 -23.08 19.45
CA ILE A 31 -7.77 -24.21 18.63
C ILE A 31 -9.27 -24.08 18.37
N GLU A 32 -9.64 -24.09 17.10
CA GLU A 32 -11.01 -24.12 16.67
C GLU A 32 -11.45 -25.57 16.37
N ASN A 33 -12.55 -25.98 16.96
CA ASN A 33 -13.22 -27.24 16.60
C ASN A 33 -14.30 -26.93 15.56
N PRO A 34 -14.48 -27.79 14.54
CA PRO A 34 -15.67 -27.76 13.70
C PRO A 34 -16.95 -27.82 14.56
N GLU A 35 -18.03 -27.24 14.04
CA GLU A 35 -19.26 -27.10 14.81
C GLU A 35 -19.83 -28.44 15.30
N ASP A 36 -19.76 -29.46 14.46
CA ASP A 36 -20.16 -30.83 14.75
C ASP A 36 -19.23 -31.57 15.72
N GLU A 37 -17.97 -31.13 15.88
CA GLU A 37 -16.98 -31.69 16.80
C GLU A 37 -16.77 -30.84 18.07
N LYS A 38 -17.54 -29.77 18.26
CA LYS A 38 -17.32 -28.79 19.32
C LYS A 38 -17.41 -29.37 20.73
N PHE A 39 -18.29 -30.34 20.93
CA PHE A 39 -18.51 -31.00 22.20
C PHE A 39 -18.28 -32.52 22.11
N SER A 40 -17.58 -33.10 23.09
CA SER A 40 -17.40 -34.53 23.23
C SER A 40 -18.58 -35.18 23.97
N ALA A 41 -19.33 -34.39 24.76
CA ALA A 41 -20.58 -34.73 25.43
C ALA A 41 -21.37 -33.43 25.70
N PRO A 42 -22.67 -33.47 26.05
CA PRO A 42 -23.45 -32.28 26.36
C PRO A 42 -22.76 -31.37 27.38
N GLY A 43 -22.40 -30.15 26.94
CA GLY A 43 -21.71 -29.15 27.76
C GLY A 43 -20.20 -29.39 28.00
N VAL A 44 -19.61 -30.43 27.40
CA VAL A 44 -18.17 -30.73 27.55
C VAL A 44 -17.43 -30.41 26.26
N ILE A 45 -16.62 -29.33 26.26
CA ILE A 45 -15.82 -28.93 25.10
C ILE A 45 -14.84 -30.06 24.73
N ASN A 46 -14.80 -30.43 23.45
CA ASN A 46 -13.85 -31.39 22.93
C ASN A 46 -12.42 -30.77 22.90
N LYS A 47 -11.53 -31.32 23.70
CA LYS A 47 -10.14 -30.89 23.85
C LYS A 47 -9.15 -31.76 23.08
N ALA A 48 -9.58 -32.71 22.29
CA ALA A 48 -8.69 -33.68 21.62
C ALA A 48 -7.65 -32.97 20.73
N ARG A 49 -8.07 -32.00 19.93
CA ARG A 49 -7.18 -31.20 19.06
C ARG A 49 -6.17 -30.35 19.87
N ALA A 50 -6.63 -29.78 20.99
CA ALA A 50 -5.74 -29.01 21.88
C ALA A 50 -4.69 -29.90 22.53
N HIS A 51 -5.07 -31.09 23.01
CA HIS A 51 -4.13 -32.07 23.56
C HIS A 51 -3.11 -32.53 22.51
N ALA A 52 -3.55 -32.80 21.28
CA ALA A 52 -2.66 -33.20 20.20
C ALA A 52 -1.63 -32.09 19.87
N MET A 53 -2.03 -30.83 19.94
CA MET A 53 -1.10 -29.71 19.76
C MET A 53 -0.10 -29.60 20.91
N ILE A 54 -0.54 -29.73 22.15
CA ILE A 54 0.35 -29.72 23.32
C ILE A 54 1.40 -30.85 23.21
N GLU A 55 0.99 -32.06 22.85
CA GLU A 55 1.91 -33.20 22.68
C GLU A 55 2.97 -32.96 21.58
N ARG A 56 2.65 -32.17 20.54
CA ARG A 56 3.59 -31.80 19.48
C ARG A 56 4.77 -30.94 19.99
N TYR A 57 4.57 -30.18 21.06
CA TYR A 57 5.57 -29.22 21.59
C TYR A 57 5.98 -29.51 23.02
N ARG A 58 5.84 -30.76 23.48
CA ARG A 58 5.97 -31.16 24.88
C ARG A 58 7.42 -31.20 25.40
N THR A 59 8.40 -31.41 24.52
CA THR A 59 9.82 -31.55 24.91
C THR A 59 10.67 -30.45 24.30
N GLY A 60 11.82 -30.11 24.94
CA GLY A 60 12.79 -29.14 24.41
C GLY A 60 13.20 -29.46 22.98
N ALA A 61 13.49 -30.73 22.68
CA ALA A 61 13.86 -31.14 21.31
C ALA A 61 12.74 -30.90 20.27
N GLN A 62 11.47 -31.12 20.66
CA GLN A 62 10.32 -30.82 19.76
C GLN A 62 10.14 -29.32 19.58
N PHE A 63 10.34 -28.52 20.62
CA PHE A 63 10.32 -27.06 20.55
C PHE A 63 11.42 -26.54 19.62
N ASP A 64 12.66 -27.01 19.80
CA ASP A 64 13.80 -26.61 18.97
C ASP A 64 13.57 -26.96 17.49
N ALA A 65 13.06 -28.17 17.21
CA ALA A 65 12.72 -28.59 15.86
C ALA A 65 11.64 -27.68 15.23
N ALA A 66 10.63 -27.27 16.02
CA ALA A 66 9.58 -26.35 15.57
C ALA A 66 10.14 -24.94 15.29
N MET A 67 11.03 -24.43 16.16
CA MET A 67 11.72 -23.15 15.96
C MET A 67 12.60 -23.16 14.72
N ASP A 68 13.31 -24.26 14.46
CA ASP A 68 14.12 -24.41 13.25
C ASP A 68 13.26 -24.48 11.98
N ALA A 69 12.10 -25.17 12.05
CA ALA A 69 11.14 -25.19 10.96
C ALA A 69 10.57 -23.77 10.67
N LEU A 70 10.25 -23.01 11.72
CA LEU A 70 9.79 -21.62 11.60
C LEU A 70 10.87 -20.72 11.00
N LYS A 71 12.13 -20.82 11.46
CA LYS A 71 13.25 -20.08 10.86
C LYS A 71 13.44 -20.40 9.38
N LYS A 72 13.39 -21.69 9.00
CA LYS A 72 13.48 -22.12 7.59
C LYS A 72 12.35 -21.56 6.75
N TYR A 73 11.12 -21.56 7.28
CA TYR A 73 9.95 -20.98 6.61
C TYR A 73 10.15 -19.49 6.30
N TRP A 74 10.51 -18.70 7.31
CA TRP A 74 10.74 -17.26 7.14
C TRP A 74 11.94 -16.97 6.23
N ASN A 75 13.05 -17.69 6.37
CA ASN A 75 14.21 -17.50 5.50
C ASN A 75 13.86 -17.79 4.03
N LYS A 76 13.00 -18.79 3.77
CA LYS A 76 12.50 -19.05 2.42
C LYS A 76 11.68 -17.90 1.87
N LEU A 77 10.75 -17.34 2.64
CA LEU A 77 9.90 -16.23 2.21
C LEU A 77 10.73 -14.95 1.98
N LEU A 78 11.57 -14.59 2.93
CA LEU A 78 12.38 -13.37 2.88
C LEU A 78 13.47 -13.45 1.80
N SER A 79 13.88 -14.65 1.35
CA SER A 79 14.86 -14.82 0.26
C SER A 79 14.32 -14.47 -1.12
N ASN A 80 13.05 -14.11 -1.26
CA ASN A 80 12.50 -13.66 -2.54
C ASN A 80 13.03 -12.29 -2.97
N TYR A 81 13.42 -11.46 -2.00
CA TYR A 81 14.07 -10.18 -2.21
C TYR A 81 15.10 -9.93 -1.11
N HIS A 82 16.35 -9.71 -1.49
CA HIS A 82 17.44 -9.41 -0.55
C HIS A 82 18.32 -8.31 -1.14
N ALA A 83 18.72 -7.33 -0.33
CA ALA A 83 19.56 -6.21 -0.71
C ALA A 83 20.74 -6.04 0.25
N GLU A 84 21.89 -5.68 -0.30
CA GLU A 84 23.08 -5.23 0.41
C GLU A 84 23.47 -3.87 -0.17
N THR A 85 23.03 -2.80 0.48
CA THR A 85 23.22 -1.43 0.00
C THR A 85 24.44 -0.75 0.60
N GLY A 86 25.04 -1.37 1.63
CA GLY A 86 26.06 -0.75 2.47
C GLY A 86 25.49 0.15 3.57
N ASP A 87 24.16 0.37 3.60
CA ASP A 87 23.44 1.01 4.71
C ASP A 87 22.68 -0.05 5.51
N GLU A 88 23.25 -0.45 6.67
CA GLU A 88 22.68 -1.50 7.52
C GLU A 88 21.22 -1.24 7.92
N LYS A 89 20.78 0.01 7.97
CA LYS A 89 19.41 0.37 8.33
C LYS A 89 18.43 0.05 7.19
N VAL A 90 18.81 0.37 5.96
CA VAL A 90 18.05 -0.04 4.76
C VAL A 90 18.01 -1.56 4.67
N ASP A 91 19.18 -2.22 4.77
CA ASP A 91 19.31 -3.66 4.61
C ASP A 91 18.44 -4.41 5.64
N ARG A 92 18.45 -3.99 6.91
CA ARG A 92 17.60 -4.54 7.97
C ARG A 92 16.11 -4.40 7.68
N MET A 93 15.70 -3.21 7.21
CA MET A 93 14.28 -2.97 6.89
C MET A 93 13.85 -3.76 5.66
N VAL A 94 14.57 -3.65 4.55
CA VAL A 94 14.20 -4.29 3.28
C VAL A 94 14.22 -5.81 3.38
N ASN A 95 15.25 -6.38 4.00
CA ASN A 95 15.46 -7.83 4.02
C ASN A 95 14.56 -8.56 5.02
N ILE A 96 14.10 -7.87 6.10
CA ILE A 96 13.38 -8.53 7.18
C ILE A 96 12.08 -7.78 7.53
N TRP A 97 12.20 -6.61 8.15
CA TRP A 97 11.08 -6.03 8.88
C TRP A 97 9.97 -5.49 7.98
N ASN A 98 10.31 -4.88 6.85
CA ASN A 98 9.30 -4.36 5.93
C ASN A 98 8.51 -5.52 5.30
N GLN A 99 9.18 -6.57 4.79
CA GLN A 99 8.51 -7.75 4.24
C GLN A 99 7.66 -8.47 5.32
N TYR A 100 8.17 -8.57 6.55
CA TYR A 100 7.41 -9.14 7.66
C TYR A 100 6.14 -8.34 7.94
N GLN A 101 6.23 -7.01 7.99
CA GLN A 101 5.05 -6.16 8.20
C GLN A 101 4.07 -6.23 7.02
N CYS A 102 4.54 -6.31 5.77
CA CYS A 102 3.69 -6.56 4.61
C CYS A 102 2.88 -7.86 4.77
N MET A 103 3.52 -8.94 5.24
CA MET A 103 2.85 -10.21 5.54
C MET A 103 1.78 -10.03 6.63
N VAL A 104 2.11 -9.34 7.72
CA VAL A 104 1.16 -9.09 8.83
C VAL A 104 -0.01 -8.27 8.33
N THR A 105 0.24 -7.16 7.62
CA THR A 105 -0.80 -6.28 7.11
C THR A 105 -1.72 -6.98 6.11
N PHE A 106 -1.16 -7.75 5.19
CA PHE A 106 -1.94 -8.56 4.24
C PHE A 106 -2.88 -9.54 4.95
N ASN A 107 -2.39 -10.24 5.98
CA ASN A 107 -3.19 -11.22 6.70
C ASN A 107 -4.29 -10.60 7.55
N MET A 108 -3.98 -9.50 8.22
CA MET A 108 -4.82 -8.91 9.26
C MET A 108 -5.63 -7.71 8.74
N SER A 109 -5.24 -7.11 7.62
CA SER A 109 -5.79 -5.85 7.10
C SER A 109 -5.85 -4.79 8.22
N ARG A 110 -6.95 -4.05 8.33
CA ARG A 110 -7.17 -3.06 9.41
C ARG A 110 -8.14 -3.58 10.49
N SER A 111 -8.41 -4.92 10.51
CA SER A 111 -9.50 -5.51 11.29
C SER A 111 -9.05 -6.31 12.51
N ALA A 112 -7.76 -6.47 12.73
CA ALA A 112 -7.27 -7.40 13.75
C ALA A 112 -7.27 -6.84 15.16
N SER A 113 -7.36 -5.54 15.33
CA SER A 113 -7.26 -4.90 16.62
C SER A 113 -8.62 -4.44 17.13
N TYR A 114 -9.02 -4.97 18.27
CA TYR A 114 -10.17 -4.49 19.01
C TYR A 114 -10.07 -2.98 19.34
N PHE A 115 -8.84 -2.51 19.58
CA PHE A 115 -8.57 -1.11 19.93
C PHE A 115 -8.57 -0.18 18.72
N GLU A 116 -8.17 -0.68 17.56
CA GLU A 116 -8.02 0.14 16.36
C GLU A 116 -9.32 0.23 15.56
N SER A 117 -9.99 -0.90 15.33
CA SER A 117 -11.12 -0.99 14.41
C SER A 117 -12.41 -1.49 15.04
N GLY A 118 -12.36 -1.99 16.28
CA GLY A 118 -13.49 -2.68 16.90
C GLY A 118 -13.79 -4.04 16.24
N MET A 119 -14.85 -4.71 16.69
CA MET A 119 -15.21 -6.07 16.24
C MET A 119 -16.01 -6.12 14.93
N GLY A 120 -16.48 -4.98 14.43
CA GLY A 120 -17.40 -4.92 13.29
C GLY A 120 -16.78 -4.44 11.98
N ARG A 121 -15.53 -3.98 12.00
CA ARG A 121 -14.89 -3.46 10.79
C ARG A 121 -14.49 -4.60 9.86
N GLY A 122 -14.87 -4.46 8.58
CA GLY A 122 -14.45 -5.36 7.51
C GLY A 122 -13.02 -5.08 7.03
N MET A 123 -12.59 -5.85 6.05
CA MET A 123 -11.39 -5.58 5.25
C MET A 123 -11.73 -4.51 4.21
N GLY A 124 -10.91 -3.47 4.12
CA GLY A 124 -11.08 -2.43 3.10
C GLY A 124 -10.79 -2.97 1.70
N PHE A 125 -11.61 -2.58 0.73
CA PHE A 125 -11.41 -2.93 -0.68
C PHE A 125 -10.07 -2.39 -1.20
N ARG A 126 -9.89 -1.08 -1.16
CA ARG A 126 -8.65 -0.44 -1.59
C ARG A 126 -7.46 -0.78 -0.70
N ASP A 127 -7.68 -0.93 0.63
CA ASP A 127 -6.63 -1.34 1.56
C ASP A 127 -6.04 -2.68 1.14
N SER A 128 -6.91 -3.66 0.86
CA SER A 128 -6.49 -5.00 0.44
C SER A 128 -5.78 -4.99 -0.91
N CYS A 129 -6.25 -4.17 -1.88
CA CYS A 129 -5.58 -4.01 -3.17
C CYS A 129 -4.18 -3.40 -3.03
N GLN A 130 -4.00 -2.44 -2.14
CA GLN A 130 -2.70 -1.81 -1.90
C GLN A 130 -1.75 -2.72 -1.11
N ASP A 131 -2.27 -3.48 -0.14
CA ASP A 131 -1.47 -4.45 0.62
C ASP A 131 -0.88 -5.54 -0.30
N LEU A 132 -1.57 -5.90 -1.40
CA LEU A 132 -1.06 -6.79 -2.43
C LEU A 132 0.27 -6.31 -3.02
N LEU A 133 0.46 -5.00 -3.21
CA LEU A 133 1.66 -4.44 -3.82
C LEU A 133 2.95 -4.82 -3.06
N GLY A 134 2.86 -4.93 -1.73
CA GLY A 134 3.97 -5.36 -0.88
C GLY A 134 3.98 -6.87 -0.58
N PHE A 135 3.02 -7.65 -1.10
CA PHE A 135 2.85 -9.05 -0.73
C PHE A 135 2.98 -10.04 -1.90
N VAL A 136 2.65 -9.63 -3.12
CA VAL A 136 2.58 -10.53 -4.29
C VAL A 136 3.86 -11.34 -4.53
N HIS A 137 5.03 -10.79 -4.20
CA HIS A 137 6.32 -11.47 -4.34
C HIS A 137 6.58 -12.50 -3.23
N ILE A 138 5.84 -12.46 -2.12
CA ILE A 138 6.05 -13.33 -0.95
C ILE A 138 5.32 -14.65 -1.12
N ILE A 139 3.99 -14.60 -1.34
CA ILE A 139 3.13 -15.80 -1.57
C ILE A 139 2.10 -15.48 -2.66
N PRO A 140 2.47 -15.62 -3.96
CA PRO A 140 1.60 -15.27 -5.08
C PRO A 140 0.24 -15.97 -5.08
N GLU A 141 0.20 -17.23 -4.63
CA GLU A 141 -1.03 -18.02 -4.61
C GLU A 141 -2.09 -17.39 -3.69
N ARG A 142 -1.68 -16.89 -2.53
CA ARG A 142 -2.59 -16.19 -1.61
C ARG A 142 -2.97 -14.80 -2.11
N ALA A 143 -2.08 -14.15 -2.86
CA ALA A 143 -2.41 -12.89 -3.54
C ALA A 143 -3.50 -13.10 -4.58
N ARG A 144 -3.42 -14.19 -5.37
CA ARG A 144 -4.44 -14.60 -6.33
C ARG A 144 -5.81 -14.81 -5.68
N GLU A 145 -5.87 -15.58 -4.60
CA GLU A 145 -7.10 -15.79 -3.83
C GLU A 145 -7.71 -14.47 -3.35
N ARG A 146 -6.88 -13.57 -2.81
CA ARG A 146 -7.33 -12.26 -2.32
C ARG A 146 -7.89 -11.38 -3.43
N ILE A 147 -7.31 -11.38 -4.63
CA ILE A 147 -7.81 -10.63 -5.78
C ILE A 147 -9.22 -11.10 -6.15
N LEU A 148 -9.45 -12.40 -6.18
CA LEU A 148 -10.78 -12.97 -6.50
C LEU A 148 -11.81 -12.64 -5.40
N ASP A 149 -11.42 -12.71 -4.12
CA ASP A 149 -12.27 -12.29 -3.00
C ASP A 149 -12.69 -10.82 -3.09
N ILE A 150 -11.75 -9.94 -3.43
CA ILE A 150 -12.00 -8.50 -3.58
C ILE A 150 -12.92 -8.25 -4.78
N ALA A 151 -12.59 -8.81 -5.94
CA ALA A 151 -13.37 -8.64 -7.17
C ALA A 151 -14.83 -9.08 -7.00
N ALA A 152 -15.09 -10.14 -6.21
CA ALA A 152 -16.44 -10.63 -5.92
C ALA A 152 -17.32 -9.61 -5.17
N THR A 153 -16.72 -8.57 -4.57
CA THR A 153 -17.44 -7.49 -3.87
C THR A 153 -17.67 -6.25 -4.73
N GLN A 154 -17.33 -6.30 -6.02
CA GLN A 154 -17.65 -5.25 -6.97
C GLN A 154 -19.12 -5.32 -7.38
N PHE A 155 -19.77 -4.17 -7.56
CA PHE A 155 -21.12 -4.08 -8.09
C PHE A 155 -21.16 -4.19 -9.64
N PRO A 156 -22.31 -4.55 -10.22
CA PRO A 156 -22.46 -4.65 -11.68
C PRO A 156 -22.17 -3.37 -12.45
N ASP A 157 -22.30 -2.20 -11.82
CA ASP A 157 -21.98 -0.89 -12.42
C ASP A 157 -20.49 -0.54 -12.41
N GLY A 158 -19.67 -1.37 -11.74
CA GLY A 158 -18.22 -1.17 -11.59
C GLY A 158 -17.78 -0.49 -10.29
N SER A 159 -18.72 0.05 -9.51
CA SER A 159 -18.42 0.48 -8.12
C SER A 159 -18.12 -0.74 -7.24
N ALA A 160 -17.69 -0.50 -6.01
CA ALA A 160 -17.35 -1.59 -5.09
C ALA A 160 -17.83 -1.30 -3.67
N TYR A 161 -18.04 -2.36 -2.88
CA TYR A 161 -18.12 -2.20 -1.46
C TYR A 161 -16.82 -1.65 -0.91
N HIS A 162 -16.89 -0.61 -0.12
CA HIS A 162 -15.70 -0.05 0.55
C HIS A 162 -15.05 -1.05 1.52
N GLN A 163 -15.85 -1.94 2.10
CA GLN A 163 -15.40 -2.98 3.02
C GLN A 163 -16.16 -4.30 2.81
N TYR A 164 -15.49 -5.41 3.08
CA TYR A 164 -16.10 -6.74 3.10
C TYR A 164 -15.70 -7.53 4.35
N GLN A 165 -16.51 -8.53 4.73
CA GLN A 165 -16.23 -9.35 5.90
C GLN A 165 -15.35 -10.54 5.54
N PRO A 166 -14.19 -10.73 6.18
CA PRO A 166 -13.21 -11.74 5.76
C PRO A 166 -13.69 -13.18 5.89
N LEU A 167 -14.57 -13.46 6.86
CA LEU A 167 -15.08 -14.82 7.10
C LEU A 167 -16.22 -15.21 6.14
N THR A 168 -17.11 -14.28 5.82
CA THR A 168 -18.27 -14.54 4.96
C THR A 168 -18.02 -14.17 3.50
N LYS A 169 -16.95 -13.41 3.23
CA LYS A 169 -16.61 -12.85 1.90
C LYS A 169 -17.70 -11.93 1.33
N LYS A 170 -18.57 -11.38 2.15
CA LYS A 170 -19.68 -10.51 1.75
C LYS A 170 -19.35 -9.04 2.03
N GLY A 171 -19.86 -8.17 1.16
CA GLY A 171 -19.74 -6.73 1.33
C GLY A 171 -20.44 -6.22 2.59
N ASN A 172 -19.93 -5.12 3.16
CA ASN A 172 -20.50 -4.46 4.33
C ASN A 172 -21.56 -3.44 3.89
N LEU A 173 -22.83 -3.84 3.94
CA LEU A 173 -23.98 -3.00 3.56
C LEU A 173 -24.10 -1.70 4.36
N ALA A 174 -23.62 -1.67 5.60
CA ALA A 174 -23.72 -0.46 6.44
C ALA A 174 -22.82 0.68 5.93
N VAL A 175 -21.67 0.33 5.35
CA VAL A 175 -20.77 1.32 4.71
C VAL A 175 -21.15 1.48 3.24
N GLY A 176 -21.48 0.40 2.53
CA GLY A 176 -21.89 0.42 1.13
C GLY A 176 -20.74 0.75 0.17
N SER A 177 -21.07 1.50 -0.87
CA SER A 177 -20.17 1.99 -1.92
C SER A 177 -20.03 3.52 -1.89
N GLY A 178 -19.53 4.09 -2.99
CA GLY A 178 -19.45 5.54 -3.20
C GLY A 178 -18.08 6.15 -2.91
N PHE A 179 -17.07 5.34 -2.62
CA PHE A 179 -15.67 5.76 -2.62
C PHE A 179 -15.13 5.54 -4.04
N ASN A 180 -15.10 6.61 -4.82
CA ASN A 180 -14.96 6.48 -6.28
C ASN A 180 -13.52 6.16 -6.75
N ASP A 181 -12.55 6.10 -5.84
CA ASP A 181 -11.22 5.57 -6.10
C ASP A 181 -11.13 4.03 -6.00
N ASP A 182 -12.05 3.40 -5.22
CA ASP A 182 -12.03 1.94 -4.96
C ASP A 182 -11.88 1.11 -6.26
N PRO A 183 -12.66 1.33 -7.33
CA PRO A 183 -12.56 0.52 -8.56
C PRO A 183 -11.16 0.51 -9.19
N LEU A 184 -10.46 1.64 -9.18
CA LEU A 184 -9.12 1.74 -9.79
C LEU A 184 -8.05 0.96 -9.02
N TRP A 185 -8.24 0.75 -7.73
CA TRP A 185 -7.33 -0.07 -6.93
C TRP A 185 -7.38 -1.55 -7.29
N LEU A 186 -8.52 -2.06 -7.81
CA LEU A 186 -8.58 -3.43 -8.33
C LEU A 186 -7.65 -3.60 -9.53
N ILE A 187 -7.63 -2.63 -10.45
CA ILE A 187 -6.70 -2.64 -11.59
C ILE A 187 -5.26 -2.64 -11.09
N ALA A 188 -4.94 -1.81 -10.08
CA ALA A 188 -3.60 -1.75 -9.49
C ALA A 188 -3.16 -3.10 -8.89
N GLY A 189 -4.04 -3.77 -8.15
CA GLY A 189 -3.74 -5.06 -7.53
C GLY A 189 -3.55 -6.18 -8.55
N VAL A 190 -4.39 -6.22 -9.59
CA VAL A 190 -4.28 -7.20 -10.68
C VAL A 190 -3.03 -6.95 -11.53
N ASP A 191 -2.73 -5.68 -11.89
CA ASP A 191 -1.52 -5.32 -12.63
C ASP A 191 -0.26 -5.77 -11.88
N ALA A 192 -0.18 -5.48 -10.56
CA ALA A 192 0.94 -5.91 -9.73
C ALA A 192 1.10 -7.45 -9.71
N TYR A 193 -0.01 -8.19 -9.62
CA TYR A 193 0.00 -9.65 -9.67
C TYR A 193 0.50 -10.17 -11.03
N LEU A 194 -0.01 -9.64 -12.12
CA LEU A 194 0.39 -10.05 -13.48
C LEU A 194 1.85 -9.76 -13.76
N ARG A 195 2.34 -8.57 -13.36
CA ARG A 195 3.76 -8.19 -13.49
C ARG A 195 4.66 -9.13 -12.69
N GLU A 196 4.29 -9.47 -11.48
CA GLU A 196 5.09 -10.35 -10.62
C GLU A 196 5.09 -11.80 -11.13
N THR A 197 3.93 -12.34 -11.46
CA THR A 197 3.77 -13.78 -11.69
C THR A 197 3.80 -14.19 -13.15
N GLY A 198 3.32 -13.34 -14.05
CA GLY A 198 3.02 -13.72 -15.43
C GLY A 198 1.84 -14.72 -15.53
N ASP A 199 1.04 -14.89 -14.49
CA ASP A 199 -0.14 -15.76 -14.50
C ASP A 199 -1.37 -15.06 -15.08
N TRP A 200 -1.46 -15.09 -16.39
CA TRP A 200 -2.57 -14.49 -17.15
C TRP A 200 -3.89 -15.24 -16.98
N SER A 201 -3.86 -16.49 -16.50
CA SER A 201 -5.06 -17.31 -16.31
C SER A 201 -6.03 -16.73 -15.29
N ILE A 202 -5.56 -15.86 -14.40
CA ILE A 202 -6.41 -15.18 -13.43
C ILE A 202 -7.51 -14.34 -14.09
N LEU A 203 -7.25 -13.79 -15.29
CA LEU A 203 -8.20 -12.94 -16.02
C LEU A 203 -9.41 -13.70 -16.55
N ASP A 204 -9.29 -15.03 -16.72
CA ASP A 204 -10.36 -15.92 -17.17
C ASP A 204 -11.18 -16.49 -16.00
N GLU A 205 -10.76 -16.27 -14.75
CA GLU A 205 -11.50 -16.74 -13.59
C GLU A 205 -12.87 -16.10 -13.51
N THR A 206 -13.87 -16.95 -13.34
CA THR A 206 -15.27 -16.51 -13.17
C THR A 206 -15.49 -16.01 -11.76
N VAL A 207 -15.86 -14.74 -11.63
CA VAL A 207 -16.07 -14.04 -10.36
C VAL A 207 -17.47 -13.43 -10.33
N SER A 208 -18.12 -13.45 -9.17
CA SER A 208 -19.46 -12.86 -8.98
C SER A 208 -19.37 -11.34 -8.83
N PHE A 209 -20.45 -10.65 -9.21
CA PHE A 209 -20.72 -9.27 -8.78
C PHE A 209 -21.59 -9.29 -7.53
N ASP A 210 -21.38 -8.34 -6.60
CA ASP A 210 -22.14 -8.19 -5.35
C ASP A 210 -22.23 -9.50 -4.55
N CYS A 211 -21.24 -10.38 -4.68
CA CYS A 211 -21.25 -11.73 -4.10
C CYS A 211 -22.47 -12.58 -4.54
N ASP A 212 -23.11 -12.24 -5.65
CA ASP A 212 -24.25 -12.98 -6.22
C ASP A 212 -23.74 -14.12 -7.14
N PRO A 213 -23.94 -15.39 -6.81
CA PRO A 213 -23.46 -16.51 -7.62
C PRO A 213 -24.16 -16.61 -8.98
N ASP A 214 -25.30 -15.94 -9.17
CA ASP A 214 -26.06 -15.96 -10.42
C ASP A 214 -25.65 -14.80 -11.38
N ASP A 215 -24.92 -13.77 -10.88
CA ASP A 215 -24.36 -12.69 -11.68
C ASP A 215 -22.83 -12.76 -11.66
N THR A 216 -22.27 -13.39 -12.69
CA THR A 216 -20.82 -13.66 -12.76
C THR A 216 -20.22 -13.28 -14.11
N ALA A 217 -18.95 -12.92 -14.11
CA ALA A 217 -18.17 -12.66 -15.33
C ALA A 217 -16.69 -13.03 -15.11
N PRO A 218 -15.88 -13.14 -16.20
CA PRO A 218 -14.43 -13.23 -16.06
C PRO A 218 -13.84 -12.01 -15.34
N LEU A 219 -12.75 -12.19 -14.60
CA LEU A 219 -12.07 -11.10 -13.89
C LEU A 219 -11.72 -9.93 -14.84
N LEU A 220 -11.40 -10.21 -16.10
CA LEU A 220 -11.16 -9.15 -17.09
C LEU A 220 -12.37 -8.21 -17.23
N GLU A 221 -13.61 -8.70 -17.15
CA GLU A 221 -14.81 -7.86 -17.19
C GLU A 221 -14.93 -6.98 -15.94
N HIS A 222 -14.50 -7.47 -14.78
CA HIS A 222 -14.40 -6.64 -13.56
C HIS A 222 -13.45 -5.46 -13.77
N LEU A 223 -12.30 -5.67 -14.43
CA LEU A 223 -11.39 -4.57 -14.77
C LEU A 223 -11.99 -3.60 -15.77
N ARG A 224 -12.72 -4.08 -16.80
CA ARG A 224 -13.43 -3.22 -17.74
C ARG A 224 -14.43 -2.31 -17.03
N ARG A 225 -15.24 -2.87 -16.13
CA ARG A 225 -16.22 -2.10 -15.35
C ARG A 225 -15.56 -1.13 -14.40
N SER A 226 -14.46 -1.51 -13.76
CA SER A 226 -13.65 -0.60 -12.92
C SER A 226 -13.17 0.63 -13.72
N PHE A 227 -12.62 0.41 -14.89
CA PHE A 227 -12.15 1.48 -15.77
C PHE A 227 -13.32 2.35 -16.28
N GLN A 228 -14.39 1.73 -16.74
CA GLN A 228 -15.56 2.42 -17.28
C GLN A 228 -16.32 3.21 -16.23
N TYR A 229 -16.33 2.75 -14.97
CA TYR A 229 -16.98 3.46 -13.87
C TYR A 229 -16.47 4.89 -13.73
N THR A 230 -15.16 5.09 -13.75
CA THR A 230 -14.58 6.43 -13.67
C THR A 230 -15.01 7.32 -14.85
N LEU A 231 -15.03 6.78 -16.08
CA LEU A 231 -15.42 7.53 -17.28
C LEU A 231 -16.90 7.93 -17.30
N THR A 232 -17.76 7.18 -16.64
CA THR A 232 -19.20 7.50 -16.53
C THR A 232 -19.53 8.41 -15.34
N HIS A 233 -18.56 8.68 -14.47
CA HIS A 233 -18.72 9.50 -13.26
C HIS A 233 -17.78 10.71 -13.30
N LEU A 234 -17.96 11.58 -14.30
CA LEU A 234 -17.22 12.82 -14.46
C LEU A 234 -18.06 14.03 -14.07
N GLY A 235 -17.41 15.00 -13.42
CA GLY A 235 -18.02 16.26 -13.02
C GLY A 235 -17.92 17.38 -14.06
N PRO A 236 -18.21 18.62 -13.67
CA PRO A 236 -18.26 19.77 -14.60
C PRO A 236 -16.93 20.07 -15.31
N HIS A 237 -15.80 19.82 -14.64
CA HIS A 237 -14.46 20.01 -15.24
C HIS A 237 -13.96 18.77 -15.98
N LYS A 238 -14.80 17.72 -16.11
CA LYS A 238 -14.44 16.40 -16.65
C LYS A 238 -13.39 15.65 -15.81
N LEU A 239 -13.19 16.05 -14.57
CA LEU A 239 -12.47 15.29 -13.57
C LEU A 239 -13.41 14.24 -12.95
N PRO A 240 -12.88 13.15 -12.39
CA PRO A 240 -13.72 12.14 -11.72
C PRO A 240 -14.45 12.71 -10.51
N LEU A 241 -15.73 12.38 -10.38
CA LEU A 241 -16.52 12.67 -9.19
C LEU A 241 -15.93 11.94 -7.97
N ILE A 242 -15.81 12.64 -6.83
CA ILE A 242 -15.22 12.05 -5.62
C ILE A 242 -16.14 11.04 -4.92
N GLY A 243 -17.47 11.16 -5.12
CA GLY A 243 -18.45 10.38 -4.38
C GLY A 243 -18.51 10.79 -2.91
N ARG A 244 -18.57 9.82 -2.00
CA ARG A 244 -18.52 10.00 -0.55
C ARG A 244 -17.17 10.55 -0.10
N ALA A 245 -16.12 9.97 -0.60
CA ALA A 245 -14.71 10.34 -0.46
C ALA A 245 -13.87 9.61 -1.50
N ASP A 246 -12.59 9.92 -1.57
CA ASP A 246 -11.57 9.10 -2.24
C ASP A 246 -10.68 8.42 -1.19
N TRP A 247 -9.39 8.15 -1.49
CA TRP A 247 -8.44 7.57 -0.55
C TRP A 247 -8.43 8.25 0.82
N ASN A 248 -8.68 9.54 0.87
CA ASN A 248 -8.86 10.29 2.11
C ASN A 248 -10.34 10.21 2.55
N ASP A 249 -10.67 9.19 3.34
CA ASP A 249 -12.02 8.94 3.86
C ASP A 249 -12.66 10.15 4.54
N CYS A 250 -11.83 11.08 4.99
CA CYS A 250 -12.25 12.23 5.78
C CYS A 250 -12.52 13.49 4.95
N LEU A 251 -12.25 13.48 3.63
CA LEU A 251 -12.57 14.57 2.71
C LEU A 251 -13.97 14.34 2.11
N ASN A 252 -15.01 14.83 2.80
CA ASN A 252 -16.40 14.49 2.53
C ASN A 252 -17.15 15.67 1.88
N LEU A 253 -16.89 15.91 0.60
CA LEU A 253 -17.33 17.10 -0.11
C LEU A 253 -18.83 17.13 -0.42
N ASN A 254 -19.56 16.04 -0.22
CA ASN A 254 -21.00 15.90 -0.48
C ASN A 254 -21.85 15.71 0.79
N CYS A 255 -21.25 15.54 1.97
CA CYS A 255 -21.98 15.10 3.17
C CYS A 255 -22.69 16.24 3.94
N PHE A 256 -22.06 17.39 4.11
CA PHE A 256 -22.59 18.57 4.82
C PHE A 256 -23.13 18.31 6.24
N SER A 257 -22.56 17.37 7.00
CA SER A 257 -23.00 17.13 8.38
C SER A 257 -22.63 18.31 9.27
N ALA A 258 -23.63 18.81 10.03
CA ALA A 258 -23.42 19.85 11.02
C ALA A 258 -22.74 19.33 12.30
N HIS A 259 -22.59 18.02 12.44
CA HIS A 259 -22.05 17.34 13.62
C HIS A 259 -20.69 16.72 13.33
N PRO A 260 -19.57 17.38 13.67
CA PRO A 260 -18.23 16.90 13.32
C PRO A 260 -17.86 15.55 13.95
N GLY A 261 -18.62 15.05 14.91
CA GLY A 261 -18.42 13.72 15.52
C GLY A 261 -19.21 12.58 14.88
N GLU A 262 -19.97 12.82 13.80
CA GLU A 262 -20.65 11.75 13.06
C GLU A 262 -19.67 10.93 12.23
N SER A 263 -20.03 9.65 11.99
CA SER A 263 -19.28 8.82 11.05
C SER A 263 -19.67 9.16 9.62
N PHE A 264 -18.81 9.85 8.90
CA PHE A 264 -19.03 10.24 7.51
C PHE A 264 -19.03 9.08 6.53
N GLN A 265 -18.56 7.89 6.93
CA GLN A 265 -18.66 6.68 6.14
C GLN A 265 -20.09 6.17 5.97
N ILE A 266 -20.99 6.51 6.90
CA ILE A 266 -22.40 6.05 6.89
C ILE A 266 -23.40 7.20 6.85
N THR A 267 -22.96 8.45 6.95
CA THR A 267 -23.82 9.63 6.90
C THR A 267 -24.05 10.07 5.45
N GLY A 268 -25.26 10.42 5.08
CA GLY A 268 -25.60 10.91 3.74
C GLY A 268 -25.89 12.42 3.72
N PRO A 269 -26.00 13.03 2.51
CA PRO A 269 -25.76 12.41 1.20
C PRO A 269 -24.31 12.00 0.98
N SER A 270 -24.10 10.99 0.13
CA SER A 270 -22.78 10.40 -0.14
C SER A 270 -22.27 10.66 -1.56
N GLU A 271 -23.12 11.22 -2.40
CA GLU A 271 -22.82 11.44 -3.81
C GLU A 271 -23.36 12.78 -4.27
N GLY A 272 -22.76 13.35 -5.30
CA GLY A 272 -23.21 14.58 -5.94
C GLY A 272 -22.58 14.74 -7.32
N PRO A 273 -23.20 15.56 -8.20
CA PRO A 273 -22.79 15.67 -9.60
C PRO A 273 -21.67 16.71 -9.83
N VAL A 274 -21.09 17.31 -8.78
CA VAL A 274 -20.20 18.48 -8.91
C VAL A 274 -18.86 18.28 -8.25
N ALA A 275 -18.80 17.64 -7.07
CA ALA A 275 -17.54 17.47 -6.34
C ALA A 275 -16.60 16.49 -7.03
N GLU A 276 -15.40 16.95 -7.41
CA GLU A 276 -14.43 16.25 -8.24
C GLU A 276 -13.11 16.05 -7.52
N SER A 277 -12.39 14.96 -7.84
CA SER A 277 -11.08 14.63 -7.26
C SER A 277 -9.97 14.64 -8.31
N VAL A 278 -8.96 15.48 -8.11
CA VAL A 278 -7.73 15.47 -8.93
C VAL A 278 -6.86 14.26 -8.60
N PHE A 279 -6.94 13.75 -7.37
CA PHE A 279 -6.23 12.53 -6.98
C PHE A 279 -6.75 11.31 -7.76
N ILE A 280 -8.08 11.12 -7.88
CA ILE A 280 -8.66 10.03 -8.68
C ILE A 280 -8.30 10.20 -10.16
N ALA A 281 -8.24 11.44 -10.67
CA ALA A 281 -7.79 11.69 -12.04
C ALA A 281 -6.35 11.24 -12.28
N GLY A 282 -5.43 11.55 -11.35
CA GLY A 282 -4.06 11.02 -11.38
C GLY A 282 -4.00 9.49 -11.33
N MET A 283 -4.82 8.85 -10.48
CA MET A 283 -4.96 7.39 -10.44
C MET A 283 -5.45 6.83 -11.78
N PHE A 284 -6.46 7.46 -12.38
CA PHE A 284 -7.02 7.02 -13.65
C PHE A 284 -5.97 7.04 -14.76
N VAL A 285 -5.14 8.09 -14.83
CA VAL A 285 -4.03 8.14 -15.80
C VAL A 285 -3.04 7.00 -15.56
N LYS A 286 -2.62 6.79 -14.30
CA LYS A 286 -1.64 5.74 -13.95
C LYS A 286 -2.18 4.34 -14.24
N TYR A 287 -3.33 4.01 -13.70
CA TYR A 287 -3.89 2.66 -13.79
C TYR A 287 -4.66 2.41 -15.09
N GLY A 288 -5.08 3.46 -15.79
CA GLY A 288 -5.58 3.37 -17.16
C GLY A 288 -4.48 2.94 -18.14
N LYS A 289 -3.28 3.53 -18.03
CA LYS A 289 -2.10 3.09 -18.80
C LYS A 289 -1.71 1.63 -18.47
N ALA A 290 -1.82 1.21 -17.19
CA ALA A 290 -1.60 -0.18 -16.79
C ALA A 290 -2.65 -1.13 -17.40
N TYR A 291 -3.92 -0.75 -17.35
CA TYR A 291 -5.02 -1.49 -17.96
C TYR A 291 -4.85 -1.62 -19.49
N ALA A 292 -4.49 -0.54 -20.18
CA ALA A 292 -4.17 -0.58 -21.61
C ALA A 292 -3.01 -1.55 -21.90
N GLY A 293 -2.00 -1.62 -21.03
CA GLY A 293 -0.91 -2.60 -21.11
C GLY A 293 -1.39 -4.05 -21.02
N ILE A 294 -2.30 -4.34 -20.07
CA ILE A 294 -2.94 -5.66 -19.92
C ILE A 294 -3.71 -6.03 -21.19
N LEU A 295 -4.55 -5.13 -21.70
CA LEU A 295 -5.34 -5.35 -22.92
C LEU A 295 -4.45 -5.60 -24.14
N ARG A 296 -3.35 -4.85 -24.27
CA ARG A 296 -2.38 -5.00 -25.35
C ARG A 296 -1.71 -6.36 -25.33
N HIS A 297 -1.35 -6.84 -24.15
CA HIS A 297 -0.77 -8.17 -23.97
C HIS A 297 -1.75 -9.29 -24.39
N LEU A 298 -3.05 -9.09 -24.16
CA LEU A 298 -4.12 -10.00 -24.59
C LEU A 298 -4.44 -9.89 -26.10
N GLY A 299 -3.81 -8.99 -26.83
CA GLY A 299 -4.10 -8.74 -28.25
C GLY A 299 -5.39 -7.94 -28.49
N LEU A 300 -5.98 -7.33 -27.46
CA LEU A 300 -7.20 -6.50 -27.52
C LEU A 300 -6.82 -5.05 -27.89
N SER A 301 -6.15 -4.87 -29.04
CA SER A 301 -5.50 -3.60 -29.42
C SER A 301 -6.49 -2.42 -29.51
N GLY A 302 -7.72 -2.64 -30.00
CA GLY A 302 -8.72 -1.56 -30.09
C GLY A 302 -9.19 -1.06 -28.72
N GLU A 303 -9.38 -1.96 -27.74
CA GLU A 303 -9.70 -1.56 -26.36
C GLU A 303 -8.50 -0.89 -25.68
N ALA A 304 -7.28 -1.36 -25.97
CA ALA A 304 -6.06 -0.76 -25.45
C ALA A 304 -5.86 0.68 -25.95
N GLU A 305 -6.08 0.93 -27.24
CA GLU A 305 -6.03 2.28 -27.83
C GLU A 305 -7.05 3.22 -27.18
N GLN A 306 -8.28 2.76 -26.98
CA GLN A 306 -9.33 3.55 -26.29
C GLN A 306 -8.95 3.88 -24.85
N ALA A 307 -8.32 2.93 -24.13
CA ALA A 307 -7.85 3.16 -22.76
C ALA A 307 -6.69 4.18 -22.72
N ASP A 308 -5.75 4.10 -23.68
CA ASP A 308 -4.65 5.08 -23.79
C ASP A 308 -5.18 6.47 -24.14
N GLU A 309 -6.14 6.58 -25.07
CA GLU A 309 -6.79 7.85 -25.43
C GLU A 309 -7.52 8.48 -24.24
N ALA A 310 -8.26 7.67 -23.48
CA ALA A 310 -8.96 8.14 -22.28
C ALA A 310 -7.97 8.61 -21.18
N ALA A 311 -6.86 7.89 -20.99
CA ALA A 311 -5.82 8.29 -20.07
C ALA A 311 -5.13 9.59 -20.50
N ALA A 312 -4.86 9.76 -21.80
CA ALA A 312 -4.27 10.99 -22.34
C ALA A 312 -5.21 12.20 -22.22
N GLU A 313 -6.51 12.03 -22.48
CA GLU A 313 -7.49 13.12 -22.30
C GLU A 313 -7.63 13.48 -20.82
N MET A 314 -7.59 12.51 -19.89
CA MET A 314 -7.60 12.79 -18.45
C MET A 314 -6.31 13.51 -18.01
N GLU A 315 -5.15 13.13 -18.52
CA GLU A 315 -3.88 13.81 -18.27
C GLU A 315 -3.97 15.29 -18.65
N LYS A 316 -4.50 15.57 -19.85
CA LYS A 316 -4.74 16.95 -20.30
C LYS A 316 -5.75 17.67 -19.38
N THR A 317 -6.83 17.00 -18.99
CA THR A 317 -7.83 17.57 -18.08
C THR A 317 -7.23 17.94 -16.72
N VAL A 318 -6.32 17.11 -16.19
CA VAL A 318 -5.59 17.43 -14.94
C VAL A 318 -4.72 18.67 -15.10
N LEU A 319 -4.02 18.83 -16.23
CA LEU A 319 -3.21 20.02 -16.48
C LEU A 319 -4.08 21.28 -16.68
N ASP A 320 -5.20 21.17 -17.38
CA ASP A 320 -6.10 22.30 -17.66
C ASP A 320 -6.89 22.75 -16.42
N ALA A 321 -7.47 21.82 -15.65
CA ALA A 321 -8.38 22.11 -14.54
C ALA A 321 -7.77 21.79 -13.15
N GLY A 322 -6.88 20.83 -13.06
CA GLY A 322 -6.27 20.40 -11.80
C GLY A 322 -5.03 21.18 -11.38
N TRP A 323 -4.38 21.93 -12.28
CA TRP A 323 -3.17 22.69 -11.98
C TRP A 323 -3.46 24.05 -11.38
N ASP A 324 -2.78 24.42 -10.29
CA ASP A 324 -2.95 25.71 -9.57
C ASP A 324 -1.79 26.68 -9.80
N GLY A 325 -0.95 26.41 -10.80
CA GLY A 325 0.21 27.24 -11.18
C GLY A 325 1.49 26.98 -10.39
N ALA A 326 1.44 26.18 -9.31
CA ALA A 326 2.60 25.76 -8.54
C ALA A 326 2.47 24.32 -7.98
N TRP A 327 1.28 23.79 -7.93
CA TRP A 327 0.97 22.42 -7.49
C TRP A 327 -0.38 21.95 -8.06
N PHE A 328 -0.67 20.67 -7.99
CA PHE A 328 -1.98 20.11 -8.35
C PHE A 328 -2.99 20.38 -7.24
N ARG A 329 -4.16 20.94 -7.59
CA ARG A 329 -5.31 21.08 -6.69
C ARG A 329 -5.70 19.74 -6.10
N ARG A 330 -6.35 19.78 -4.93
CA ARG A 330 -6.86 18.54 -4.31
C ARG A 330 -8.16 18.08 -4.96
N ALA A 331 -9.10 19.01 -5.11
CA ALA A 331 -10.46 18.73 -5.51
C ALA A 331 -11.21 20.00 -5.94
N TYR A 332 -12.45 19.81 -6.38
CA TYR A 332 -13.49 20.83 -6.37
C TYR A 332 -14.62 20.37 -5.46
N ASP A 333 -15.16 21.26 -4.64
CA ASP A 333 -16.25 20.92 -3.72
C ASP A 333 -17.62 20.85 -4.41
N ALA A 334 -18.68 20.53 -3.68
CA ALA A 334 -20.04 20.41 -4.22
C ALA A 334 -20.61 21.72 -4.80
N PHE A 335 -19.97 22.84 -4.58
CA PHE A 335 -20.34 24.15 -5.13
C PHE A 335 -19.44 24.57 -6.30
N GLY A 336 -18.49 23.74 -6.69
CA GLY A 336 -17.49 24.02 -7.72
C GLY A 336 -16.35 24.92 -7.24
N ALA A 337 -16.19 25.13 -5.93
CA ALA A 337 -15.07 25.89 -5.40
C ALA A 337 -13.82 24.99 -5.30
N PRO A 338 -12.62 25.53 -5.62
CA PRO A 338 -11.40 24.74 -5.56
C PRO A 338 -11.01 24.43 -4.11
N VAL A 339 -10.54 23.19 -3.88
CA VAL A 339 -9.93 22.69 -2.65
C VAL A 339 -8.46 22.41 -2.94
N GLY A 340 -7.56 22.77 -2.03
CA GLY A 340 -6.13 22.61 -2.28
C GLY A 340 -5.56 23.63 -3.25
N SER A 341 -6.11 24.85 -3.27
CA SER A 341 -5.68 25.97 -4.09
C SER A 341 -4.98 27.02 -3.24
N ARG A 342 -4.08 27.79 -3.87
CA ARG A 342 -3.44 28.98 -3.25
C ARG A 342 -4.43 30.02 -2.74
N ASP A 343 -5.64 30.04 -3.31
CA ASP A 343 -6.69 30.98 -2.94
C ASP A 343 -7.48 30.52 -1.69
N CYS A 344 -7.28 29.31 -1.21
CA CYS A 344 -7.85 28.81 0.03
C CYS A 344 -7.19 29.48 1.24
N ALA A 345 -7.97 29.81 2.26
CA ALA A 345 -7.41 30.36 3.51
C ALA A 345 -6.58 29.33 4.28
N GLU A 346 -7.02 28.07 4.30
CA GLU A 346 -6.39 26.90 4.91
C GLU A 346 -6.46 25.74 3.93
N GLY A 347 -5.65 24.71 4.09
CA GLY A 347 -5.64 23.55 3.17
C GLY A 347 -5.28 23.94 1.75
N GLN A 348 -4.20 24.73 1.54
CA GLN A 348 -3.80 25.24 0.23
C GLN A 348 -3.15 24.17 -0.65
N ILE A 349 -2.39 23.26 -0.05
CA ILE A 349 -1.68 22.18 -0.75
C ILE A 349 -1.87 20.86 -0.01
N PHE A 350 -2.08 19.78 -0.76
CA PHE A 350 -2.25 18.42 -0.27
C PHE A 350 -1.24 17.49 -0.94
N ILE A 351 -0.74 16.49 -0.21
CA ILE A 351 0.27 15.54 -0.69
C ILE A 351 -0.27 14.59 -1.75
N GLU A 352 -1.54 14.13 -1.64
CA GLU A 352 -2.09 13.04 -2.44
C GLU A 352 -2.03 13.30 -3.95
N PRO A 353 -2.53 14.44 -4.48
CA PRO A 353 -2.47 14.69 -5.92
C PRO A 353 -1.04 14.93 -6.40
N GLN A 354 -0.14 15.50 -5.57
CA GLN A 354 1.25 15.71 -5.99
C GLN A 354 1.94 14.36 -6.24
N GLY A 355 1.82 13.43 -5.29
CA GLY A 355 2.38 12.09 -5.44
C GLY A 355 1.78 11.32 -6.61
N MET A 356 0.46 11.25 -6.68
CA MET A 356 -0.23 10.41 -7.67
C MET A 356 -0.10 10.93 -9.11
N CYS A 357 -0.29 12.24 -9.33
CA CYS A 357 -0.15 12.83 -10.67
C CYS A 357 1.29 12.70 -11.20
N VAL A 358 2.30 12.96 -10.36
CA VAL A 358 3.71 12.81 -10.79
C VAL A 358 4.06 11.33 -11.03
N MET A 359 3.61 10.40 -10.20
CA MET A 359 3.76 8.95 -10.46
C MET A 359 3.09 8.49 -11.76
N ALA A 360 2.02 9.17 -12.18
CA ALA A 360 1.35 8.93 -13.47
C ALA A 360 2.10 9.53 -14.67
N GLY A 361 3.14 10.34 -14.42
CA GLY A 361 3.93 11.07 -15.43
C GLY A 361 3.33 12.41 -15.85
N ILE A 362 2.25 12.87 -15.20
CA ILE A 362 1.57 14.12 -15.55
C ILE A 362 2.48 15.32 -15.30
N GLY A 363 2.66 16.16 -16.31
CA GLY A 363 3.50 17.38 -16.24
C GLY A 363 5.00 17.12 -16.21
N ARG A 364 5.46 15.88 -16.48
CA ARG A 364 6.90 15.53 -16.52
C ARG A 364 7.62 16.30 -17.63
N GLU A 365 7.06 16.31 -18.83
CA GLU A 365 7.67 16.91 -20.00
C GLU A 365 7.52 18.45 -20.04
N THR A 366 6.55 18.99 -19.32
CA THR A 366 6.18 20.42 -19.36
C THR A 366 6.60 21.19 -18.10
N GLY A 367 7.08 20.47 -17.06
CA GLY A 367 7.72 21.06 -15.87
C GLY A 367 6.82 21.19 -14.64
N GLU A 368 5.50 20.91 -14.75
CA GLU A 368 4.58 20.98 -13.61
C GLU A 368 4.94 19.96 -12.53
N ALA A 369 5.40 18.77 -12.92
CA ALA A 369 5.83 17.73 -11.98
C ALA A 369 6.99 18.20 -11.09
N GLU A 370 8.02 18.82 -11.68
CA GLU A 370 9.15 19.43 -10.95
C GLU A 370 8.67 20.48 -9.96
N GLN A 371 7.80 21.38 -10.42
CA GLN A 371 7.29 22.47 -9.60
C GLN A 371 6.40 21.96 -8.48
N ALA A 372 5.58 20.92 -8.72
CA ALA A 372 4.74 20.29 -7.70
C ALA A 372 5.59 19.70 -6.59
N LEU A 373 6.65 18.91 -6.93
CA LEU A 373 7.55 18.33 -5.93
C LEU A 373 8.40 19.38 -5.20
N ALA A 374 8.79 20.47 -5.87
CA ALA A 374 9.42 21.61 -5.21
C ALA A 374 8.48 22.25 -4.18
N SER A 375 7.20 22.41 -4.51
CA SER A 375 6.16 22.93 -3.59
C SER A 375 5.91 21.99 -2.41
N VAL A 376 5.93 20.67 -2.62
CA VAL A 376 5.89 19.67 -1.54
C VAL A 376 7.07 19.85 -0.59
N LYS A 377 8.28 19.94 -1.13
CA LYS A 377 9.51 20.13 -0.34
C LYS A 377 9.47 21.43 0.48
N GLU A 378 9.02 22.52 -0.12
CA GLU A 378 8.96 23.83 0.53
C GLU A 378 7.89 23.89 1.62
N ARG A 379 6.69 23.36 1.34
CA ARG A 379 5.48 23.63 2.15
C ARG A 379 5.08 22.49 3.06
N LEU A 380 5.22 21.25 2.63
CA LEU A 380 4.74 20.06 3.36
C LEU A 380 5.85 19.32 4.10
N ASP A 381 7.10 19.47 3.70
CA ASP A 381 8.21 18.72 4.29
C ASP A 381 8.46 19.10 5.75
N SER A 382 8.88 18.11 6.53
CA SER A 382 9.22 18.27 7.93
C SER A 382 10.34 17.30 8.36
N LYS A 383 10.77 17.41 9.62
CA LYS A 383 11.81 16.54 10.19
C LYS A 383 11.41 15.05 10.20
N PHE A 384 10.12 14.74 10.40
CA PHE A 384 9.61 13.38 10.61
C PHE A 384 8.80 12.84 9.43
N GLY A 385 8.80 13.53 8.30
CA GLY A 385 8.07 13.18 7.09
C GLY A 385 7.33 14.36 6.50
N ILE A 386 6.55 14.09 5.46
CA ILE A 386 5.76 15.07 4.73
C ILE A 386 4.35 15.09 5.29
N VAL A 387 3.87 16.25 5.74
CA VAL A 387 2.50 16.40 6.25
C VAL A 387 1.48 16.34 5.13
N LEU A 388 0.26 15.88 5.47
CA LEU A 388 -0.77 15.63 4.47
C LEU A 388 -1.22 16.90 3.76
N LEU A 389 -1.35 18.02 4.48
CA LEU A 389 -1.77 19.31 3.93
C LEU A 389 -1.17 20.50 4.69
N GLN A 390 -1.22 21.68 4.09
CA GLN A 390 -0.86 22.97 4.73
C GLN A 390 -1.60 24.16 4.08
N PRO A 391 -1.92 25.22 4.87
CA PRO A 391 -1.99 25.26 6.34
C PRO A 391 -3.04 24.31 6.91
N ALA A 392 -2.84 23.85 8.15
CA ALA A 392 -3.83 23.03 8.86
C ALA A 392 -5.16 23.75 9.05
N TYR A 393 -6.26 23.02 9.05
CA TYR A 393 -7.57 23.56 9.37
C TYR A 393 -7.67 23.87 10.87
N THR A 394 -8.08 25.09 11.21
CA THR A 394 -8.22 25.55 12.61
C THR A 394 -9.67 25.56 13.08
N LYS A 395 -10.63 25.31 12.20
CA LYS A 395 -12.05 25.23 12.47
C LYS A 395 -12.72 24.18 11.60
N TYR A 396 -13.90 23.74 12.00
CA TYR A 396 -14.71 22.83 11.19
C TYR A 396 -15.32 23.57 9.98
N TYR A 397 -15.15 22.96 8.80
CA TYR A 397 -15.71 23.42 7.53
C TYR A 397 -16.77 22.44 7.04
N LEU A 398 -18.01 22.89 6.97
CA LEU A 398 -19.17 22.07 6.63
C LEU A 398 -19.06 21.41 5.24
N ASN A 399 -18.44 22.10 4.28
CA ASN A 399 -18.24 21.64 2.91
C ASN A 399 -17.01 20.77 2.69
N LEU A 400 -16.19 20.56 3.72
CA LEU A 400 -15.00 19.70 3.65
C LEU A 400 -15.15 18.41 4.46
N GLY A 401 -16.02 18.43 5.47
CA GLY A 401 -16.33 17.27 6.29
C GLY A 401 -15.30 16.98 7.37
N GLU A 402 -15.14 15.70 7.67
CA GLU A 402 -14.41 15.18 8.82
C GLU A 402 -12.94 15.64 8.89
N ILE A 403 -12.28 15.83 7.76
CA ILE A 403 -10.89 16.29 7.70
C ILE A 403 -10.63 17.56 8.51
N SER A 404 -11.59 18.46 8.55
CA SER A 404 -11.51 19.72 9.28
C SER A 404 -11.96 19.63 10.75
N SER A 405 -12.40 18.46 11.21
CA SER A 405 -12.80 18.21 12.59
C SER A 405 -11.64 17.81 13.51
N TYR A 406 -10.56 17.29 12.93
CA TYR A 406 -9.38 16.88 13.70
C TYR A 406 -8.56 18.10 14.15
N PRO A 407 -7.89 18.01 15.30
CA PRO A 407 -6.94 19.04 15.72
C PRO A 407 -5.80 19.22 14.71
N PRO A 408 -5.26 20.43 14.52
CA PRO A 408 -4.11 20.69 13.66
C PRO A 408 -2.92 19.75 13.96
N GLY A 409 -2.35 19.17 12.91
CA GLY A 409 -1.22 18.25 13.02
C GLY A 409 -1.60 16.79 13.34
N TYR A 410 -2.90 16.46 13.43
CA TYR A 410 -3.32 15.08 13.70
C TYR A 410 -4.15 14.51 12.56
N LYS A 411 -3.97 13.20 12.32
CA LYS A 411 -4.64 12.44 11.29
C LYS A 411 -4.58 13.17 9.94
N GLU A 412 -5.70 13.27 9.24
CA GLU A 412 -5.78 13.89 7.93
C GLU A 412 -5.67 15.42 7.98
N ASN A 413 -5.80 16.06 9.14
CA ASN A 413 -5.61 17.50 9.27
C ASN A 413 -4.14 17.86 9.56
N ALA A 414 -3.31 17.87 8.53
CA ALA A 414 -1.88 18.20 8.57
C ALA A 414 -1.01 17.28 9.45
N GLY A 415 -1.47 16.06 9.76
CA GLY A 415 -0.63 14.98 10.27
C GLY A 415 0.32 14.49 9.17
N ILE A 416 1.38 13.79 9.54
CA ILE A 416 2.21 13.02 8.62
C ILE A 416 1.52 11.67 8.45
N PHE A 417 0.75 11.50 7.38
CA PHE A 417 0.15 10.24 7.06
C PHE A 417 1.19 9.39 6.32
N CYS A 418 1.78 8.40 7.00
CA CYS A 418 2.96 7.71 6.49
C CYS A 418 2.71 6.94 5.19
N HIS A 419 1.47 6.62 4.89
CA HIS A 419 1.05 5.92 3.67
C HIS A 419 1.32 6.73 2.39
N ASN A 420 1.16 8.07 2.42
CA ASN A 420 1.35 8.93 1.24
C ASN A 420 2.82 9.31 1.01
N ASN A 421 3.66 9.23 2.03
CA ASN A 421 5.06 9.63 1.92
C ASN A 421 5.82 8.80 0.86
N PRO A 422 5.64 7.46 0.76
CA PRO A 422 6.19 6.66 -0.32
C PRO A 422 5.71 7.06 -1.72
N TRP A 423 4.53 7.67 -1.88
CA TRP A 423 4.09 8.19 -3.19
C TRP A 423 4.98 9.34 -3.65
N ILE A 424 5.40 10.20 -2.72
CA ILE A 424 6.38 11.25 -3.04
C ILE A 424 7.75 10.64 -3.33
N THR A 425 8.19 9.62 -2.57
CA THR A 425 9.42 8.88 -2.89
C THR A 425 9.40 8.33 -4.32
N CYS A 426 8.30 7.66 -4.71
CA CYS A 426 8.14 7.17 -6.09
C CYS A 426 8.08 8.30 -7.12
N ALA A 427 7.40 9.41 -6.81
CA ALA A 427 7.32 10.57 -7.69
C ALA A 427 8.70 11.23 -7.92
N GLU A 428 9.54 11.34 -6.89
CA GLU A 428 10.92 11.84 -7.02
C GLU A 428 11.75 10.95 -7.94
N THR A 429 11.58 9.62 -7.88
CA THR A 429 12.31 8.71 -8.79
C THR A 429 11.83 8.80 -10.23
N VAL A 430 10.56 9.13 -10.49
CA VAL A 430 10.05 9.41 -11.85
C VAL A 430 10.80 10.58 -12.50
N LEU A 431 11.22 11.55 -11.68
CA LEU A 431 12.02 12.70 -12.13
C LEU A 431 13.54 12.47 -12.04
N GLY A 432 13.97 11.31 -11.55
CA GLY A 432 15.40 10.97 -11.44
C GLY A 432 16.11 11.54 -10.20
N HIS A 433 15.38 11.96 -9.18
CA HIS A 433 15.90 12.60 -7.97
C HIS A 433 16.22 11.57 -6.88
N GLY A 434 17.28 10.77 -7.05
CA GLY A 434 17.63 9.68 -6.13
C GLY A 434 17.91 10.14 -4.69
N ALA A 435 18.62 11.24 -4.52
CA ALA A 435 18.93 11.81 -3.20
C ALA A 435 17.65 12.26 -2.46
N ARG A 436 16.74 12.95 -3.17
CA ARG A 436 15.45 13.42 -2.59
C ARG A 436 14.50 12.27 -2.27
N ALA A 437 14.43 11.29 -3.14
CA ALA A 437 13.64 10.06 -2.92
C ALA A 437 14.12 9.34 -1.65
N PHE A 438 15.42 9.17 -1.49
CA PHE A 438 15.99 8.52 -0.32
C PHE A 438 15.85 9.37 0.97
N GLU A 439 15.99 10.70 0.87
CA GLU A 439 15.70 11.61 2.00
C GLU A 439 14.27 11.41 2.51
N THR A 440 13.28 11.38 1.62
CA THR A 440 11.87 11.17 2.00
C THR A 440 11.65 9.78 2.62
N TYR A 441 12.20 8.74 2.03
CA TYR A 441 12.15 7.37 2.56
C TYR A 441 12.68 7.29 4.00
N ARG A 442 13.84 7.89 4.27
CA ARG A 442 14.50 7.85 5.59
C ARG A 442 13.67 8.48 6.72
N LYS A 443 12.89 9.52 6.41
CA LYS A 443 12.12 10.28 7.42
C LYS A 443 11.05 9.46 8.11
N ILE A 444 10.46 8.49 7.41
CA ILE A 444 9.42 7.61 7.96
C ILE A 444 9.92 6.19 8.23
N CYS A 445 11.13 5.85 7.82
CA CYS A 445 11.70 4.50 7.97
C CYS A 445 12.11 4.26 9.43
N PRO A 446 11.53 3.26 10.13
CA PRO A 446 11.72 3.07 11.57
C PRO A 446 13.17 2.88 12.01
N ALA A 447 14.02 2.24 11.21
CA ALA A 447 15.43 2.04 11.54
C ALA A 447 16.22 3.37 11.65
N TYR A 448 15.76 4.45 11.00
CA TYR A 448 16.37 5.77 11.12
C TYR A 448 15.79 6.60 12.28
N LEU A 449 14.69 6.15 12.88
CA LEU A 449 14.03 6.81 13.99
C LEU A 449 14.51 6.31 15.37
N GLU A 450 15.43 5.34 15.42
CA GLU A 450 16.03 4.82 16.66
C GLU A 450 16.57 5.94 17.60
N PRO A 451 17.29 6.97 17.12
CA PRO A 451 17.81 8.03 17.97
C PRO A 451 16.73 8.91 18.62
N VAL A 452 15.49 8.85 18.13
CA VAL A 452 14.34 9.62 18.61
C VAL A 452 13.17 8.72 19.04
N SER A 453 13.48 7.48 19.43
CA SER A 453 12.47 6.47 19.79
C SER A 453 11.58 6.88 20.97
N ASP A 454 12.09 7.67 21.91
CA ASP A 454 11.36 8.25 23.02
C ASP A 454 10.33 9.33 22.60
N ILE A 455 10.50 9.93 21.42
CA ILE A 455 9.53 10.82 20.79
C ILE A 455 8.57 10.00 19.92
N HIS A 456 9.11 9.11 19.08
CA HIS A 456 8.35 8.36 18.10
C HIS A 456 7.39 7.32 18.71
N ARG A 457 7.84 6.58 19.73
CA ARG A 457 7.02 5.72 20.62
C ARG A 457 6.23 4.60 19.93
N THR A 458 6.81 3.96 18.91
CA THR A 458 6.28 2.72 18.33
C THR A 458 7.20 1.55 18.64
N GLU A 459 6.77 0.34 18.28
CA GLU A 459 7.58 -0.85 18.33
C GLU A 459 8.80 -0.69 17.40
N PRO A 460 9.96 -1.23 17.77
CA PRO A 460 11.15 -1.17 16.93
C PRO A 460 10.90 -1.77 15.54
N TYR A 461 11.33 -1.04 14.49
CA TYR A 461 11.28 -1.45 13.08
C TYR A 461 9.89 -1.60 12.49
N VAL A 462 8.85 -1.06 13.14
CA VAL A 462 7.46 -1.12 12.68
C VAL A 462 7.03 0.23 12.12
N TYR A 463 6.50 0.23 10.89
CA TYR A 463 5.88 1.41 10.30
C TYR A 463 4.56 1.71 10.99
N SER A 464 4.30 2.99 11.23
CA SER A 464 3.03 3.51 11.72
C SER A 464 2.15 4.03 10.60
N GLN A 465 0.85 4.17 10.87
CA GLN A 465 -0.09 4.81 9.95
C GLN A 465 0.18 6.30 9.86
N MET A 466 0.37 6.96 11.01
CA MET A 466 0.60 8.39 11.06
C MET A 466 1.61 8.77 12.15
N VAL A 467 2.20 9.95 11.93
CA VAL A 467 3.02 10.65 12.91
C VAL A 467 2.42 12.05 13.10
N ALA A 468 2.38 12.55 14.34
CA ALA A 468 1.91 13.89 14.64
C ALA A 468 2.73 14.92 13.85
N GLY A 469 2.04 15.80 13.10
CA GLY A 469 2.63 16.81 12.22
C GLY A 469 3.17 18.01 12.98
N LYS A 470 3.78 18.94 12.22
CA LYS A 470 4.46 20.13 12.79
C LYS A 470 3.54 21.09 13.56
N ASP A 471 2.23 21.03 13.33
CA ASP A 471 1.23 21.84 14.02
C ASP A 471 0.71 21.19 15.32
N ALA A 472 1.09 19.93 15.57
CA ALA A 472 0.70 19.22 16.77
C ALA A 472 1.66 19.48 17.95
N PRO A 473 1.17 19.60 19.20
CA PRO A 473 2.02 19.72 20.38
C PRO A 473 2.92 18.49 20.63
N THR A 474 2.57 17.33 20.08
CA THR A 474 3.36 16.09 20.17
C THR A 474 4.08 15.77 18.85
N PHE A 475 4.58 16.78 18.14
CA PHE A 475 5.26 16.62 16.85
C PHE A 475 6.29 15.49 16.88
N GLY A 476 6.13 14.52 15.97
CA GLY A 476 6.99 13.34 15.86
C GLY A 476 6.46 12.08 16.56
N GLU A 477 5.41 12.18 17.39
CA GLU A 477 4.79 11.03 18.05
C GLU A 477 3.95 10.22 17.04
N ALA A 478 4.28 8.94 16.88
CA ALA A 478 3.56 8.05 15.97
C ALA A 478 2.33 7.40 16.61
N LYS A 479 1.39 7.00 15.76
CA LYS A 479 0.13 6.35 16.14
C LYS A 479 -0.19 5.21 15.16
N ASN A 480 -0.94 4.22 15.64
CA ASN A 480 -1.49 3.11 14.86
C ASN A 480 -0.38 2.37 14.08
N SER A 481 0.50 1.69 14.80
CA SER A 481 1.53 0.82 14.23
C SER A 481 0.96 -0.49 13.68
N TRP A 482 1.73 -1.22 12.87
CA TRP A 482 1.46 -2.52 12.28
C TRP A 482 0.49 -2.54 11.11
N LEU A 483 -0.79 -2.22 11.31
CA LEU A 483 -1.85 -2.44 10.33
C LEU A 483 -2.05 -1.20 9.45
N THR A 484 -1.15 -1.02 8.51
CA THR A 484 -1.13 0.16 7.64
C THR A 484 -0.58 -0.15 6.25
N GLY A 485 -1.16 0.44 5.21
CA GLY A 485 -0.63 0.40 3.85
C GLY A 485 0.74 1.05 3.68
N THR A 486 1.24 1.76 4.71
CA THR A 486 2.61 2.28 4.74
C THR A 486 3.63 1.17 4.47
N ALA A 487 3.45 -0.02 5.04
CA ALA A 487 4.38 -1.13 4.87
C ALA A 487 4.52 -1.54 3.39
N ALA A 488 3.39 -1.73 2.69
CA ALA A 488 3.37 -2.11 1.29
C ALA A 488 3.99 -1.03 0.39
N TRP A 489 3.55 0.21 0.53
CA TRP A 489 4.04 1.32 -0.28
C TRP A 489 5.50 1.66 -0.01
N THR A 490 5.96 1.53 1.23
CA THR A 490 7.39 1.73 1.55
C THR A 490 8.23 0.62 0.93
N PHE A 491 7.75 -0.64 0.93
CA PHE A 491 8.45 -1.72 0.23
C PHE A 491 8.53 -1.47 -1.29
N VAL A 492 7.43 -1.05 -1.93
CA VAL A 492 7.43 -0.66 -3.35
C VAL A 492 8.41 0.48 -3.60
N SER A 493 8.39 1.52 -2.76
CA SER A 493 9.25 2.70 -2.96
C SER A 493 10.74 2.38 -2.86
N ILE A 494 11.14 1.51 -1.93
CA ILE A 494 12.56 1.14 -1.81
C ILE A 494 12.98 0.09 -2.84
N SER A 495 12.19 -0.97 -3.06
CA SER A 495 12.57 -2.08 -3.91
C SER A 495 12.42 -1.80 -5.40
N GLN A 496 11.33 -1.14 -5.79
CA GLN A 496 10.99 -0.89 -7.20
C GLN A 496 11.39 0.51 -7.66
N ALA A 497 11.21 1.55 -6.82
CA ALA A 497 11.47 2.91 -7.23
C ALA A 497 12.94 3.32 -6.98
N ILE A 498 13.47 3.16 -5.76
CA ILE A 498 14.86 3.53 -5.45
C ILE A 498 15.85 2.51 -5.98
N LEU A 499 15.74 1.23 -5.56
CA LEU A 499 16.63 0.16 -6.03
C LEU A 499 16.36 -0.25 -7.49
N GLY A 500 15.22 0.16 -8.03
CA GLY A 500 14.89 0.08 -9.45
C GLY A 500 14.66 -1.35 -9.96
N VAL A 501 14.32 -2.32 -9.11
CA VAL A 501 14.05 -3.70 -9.53
C VAL A 501 12.54 -3.85 -9.75
N GLN A 502 12.09 -3.60 -10.97
CA GLN A 502 10.68 -3.42 -11.32
C GLN A 502 10.15 -4.63 -12.10
N PRO A 503 9.21 -5.41 -11.52
CA PRO A 503 8.44 -6.38 -12.30
C PRO A 503 7.62 -5.69 -13.40
N GLU A 504 7.71 -6.22 -14.63
CA GLU A 504 6.97 -5.75 -15.79
C GLU A 504 6.21 -6.92 -16.43
N LEU A 505 5.20 -6.61 -17.25
CA LEU A 505 4.43 -7.65 -17.94
C LEU A 505 5.35 -8.58 -18.75
N ASP A 506 6.35 -8.00 -19.42
CA ASP A 506 7.29 -8.71 -20.31
C ASP A 506 8.62 -9.09 -19.65
N GLY A 507 8.82 -8.81 -18.36
CA GLY A 507 10.06 -9.18 -17.71
C GLY A 507 10.40 -8.41 -16.44
N LEU A 508 11.70 -8.25 -16.18
CA LEU A 508 12.24 -7.53 -15.03
C LEU A 508 13.01 -6.30 -15.53
N ARG A 509 12.52 -5.10 -15.23
CA ARG A 509 13.21 -3.84 -15.54
C ARG A 509 14.17 -3.49 -14.42
N LEU A 510 15.37 -3.03 -14.80
CA LEU A 510 16.38 -2.51 -13.88
C LEU A 510 16.60 -1.03 -14.16
N ASP A 511 16.09 -0.17 -13.29
CA ASP A 511 16.11 1.27 -13.45
C ASP A 511 16.37 1.97 -12.09
N PRO A 512 17.58 1.81 -11.52
CA PRO A 512 17.92 2.34 -10.22
C PRO A 512 17.91 3.87 -10.19
N CYS A 513 17.32 4.42 -9.11
CA CYS A 513 17.35 5.85 -8.80
C CYS A 513 17.79 6.01 -7.34
N ILE A 514 19.11 5.97 -7.12
CA ILE A 514 19.75 5.85 -5.80
C ILE A 514 20.50 7.13 -5.42
N PRO A 515 20.78 7.35 -4.12
CA PRO A 515 21.60 8.46 -3.70
C PRO A 515 23.03 8.33 -4.26
N PRO A 516 23.70 9.46 -4.62
CA PRO A 516 25.00 9.45 -5.33
C PRO A 516 26.16 8.88 -4.50
N GLU A 517 25.99 8.81 -3.18
CA GLU A 517 26.96 8.19 -2.28
C GLU A 517 26.97 6.64 -2.32
N TRP A 518 25.90 6.01 -2.79
CA TRP A 518 25.86 4.56 -2.97
C TRP A 518 26.65 4.17 -4.22
N LYS A 519 27.81 3.57 -4.03
CA LYS A 519 28.74 3.22 -5.14
C LYS A 519 28.53 1.83 -5.68
N GLU A 520 28.07 0.92 -4.86
CA GLU A 520 27.73 -0.45 -5.22
C GLU A 520 26.54 -0.93 -4.40
N VAL A 521 25.62 -1.64 -5.03
CA VAL A 521 24.50 -2.31 -4.38
C VAL A 521 24.41 -3.72 -4.93
N GLN A 522 24.25 -4.71 -4.06
CA GLN A 522 24.04 -6.10 -4.44
C GLN A 522 22.60 -6.52 -4.08
N LEU A 523 21.95 -7.23 -5.00
CA LEU A 523 20.58 -7.66 -4.84
C LEU A 523 20.42 -9.11 -5.26
N THR A 524 19.61 -9.85 -4.50
CA THR A 524 19.11 -11.17 -4.94
C THR A 524 17.59 -11.06 -5.09
N ARG A 525 17.09 -11.38 -6.28
CA ARG A 525 15.66 -11.34 -6.60
C ARG A 525 15.19 -12.66 -7.18
N ARG A 526 14.22 -13.30 -6.54
CA ARG A 526 13.50 -14.43 -7.13
C ARG A 526 12.31 -13.91 -7.92
N PHE A 527 12.31 -14.14 -9.22
CA PHE A 527 11.26 -13.63 -10.10
C PHE A 527 10.85 -14.71 -11.10
N ARG A 528 9.56 -15.03 -11.15
CA ARG A 528 8.97 -16.05 -12.04
C ARG A 528 9.75 -17.38 -12.06
N GLY A 529 10.20 -17.82 -10.87
CA GLY A 529 10.90 -19.10 -10.68
C GLY A 529 12.40 -19.08 -10.95
N ALA A 530 12.98 -18.00 -11.44
CA ALA A 530 14.43 -17.80 -11.59
C ALA A 530 15.00 -16.96 -10.44
N VAL A 531 16.32 -17.01 -10.26
CA VAL A 531 17.08 -16.18 -9.31
C VAL A 531 17.94 -15.20 -10.10
N TYR A 532 17.81 -13.91 -9.80
CA TYR A 532 18.64 -12.85 -10.37
C TYR A 532 19.59 -12.35 -9.29
N GLU A 533 20.89 -12.48 -9.54
CA GLU A 533 21.98 -11.91 -8.74
C GLU A 533 22.42 -10.62 -9.42
N ILE A 534 22.00 -9.48 -8.86
CA ILE A 534 22.11 -8.16 -9.49
C ILE A 534 23.16 -7.36 -8.75
N THR A 535 24.15 -6.83 -9.47
CA THR A 535 25.10 -5.84 -8.97
C THR A 535 24.86 -4.51 -9.68
N ILE A 536 24.57 -3.46 -8.93
CA ILE A 536 24.45 -2.09 -9.41
C ILE A 536 25.75 -1.36 -9.07
N GLU A 537 26.47 -0.92 -10.08
CA GLU A 537 27.70 -0.14 -9.95
C GLU A 537 27.40 1.33 -10.26
N ASN A 538 27.77 2.25 -9.36
CA ASN A 538 27.60 3.69 -9.51
C ASN A 538 28.93 4.45 -9.33
N PRO A 539 29.92 4.25 -10.22
CA PRO A 539 31.26 4.83 -10.06
C PRO A 539 31.23 6.36 -10.08
N ASP A 540 30.38 6.95 -10.93
CA ASP A 540 30.32 8.39 -11.16
C ASP A 540 29.39 9.12 -10.17
N GLY A 541 28.63 8.40 -9.32
CA GLY A 541 27.68 8.99 -8.39
C GLY A 541 26.45 9.58 -9.10
N ALA A 542 25.97 8.92 -10.15
CA ALA A 542 24.74 9.28 -10.81
C ALA A 542 23.53 9.00 -9.90
N GLU A 543 22.52 9.86 -9.93
CA GLU A 543 21.27 9.60 -9.20
C GLU A 543 20.34 8.67 -9.97
N HIS A 544 20.39 8.61 -11.29
CA HIS A 544 19.56 7.78 -12.16
C HIS A 544 20.27 7.45 -13.48
N GLY A 545 19.64 6.58 -14.27
CA GLY A 545 20.08 6.19 -15.61
C GLY A 545 20.93 4.91 -15.62
N VAL A 546 20.77 4.13 -16.68
CA VAL A 546 21.51 2.89 -16.94
C VAL A 546 22.38 3.08 -18.17
N LYS A 547 23.67 3.25 -17.96
CA LYS A 547 24.68 3.41 -19.01
C LYS A 547 25.00 2.10 -19.72
N ALA A 548 25.01 1.00 -18.96
CA ALA A 548 25.27 -0.32 -19.51
C ALA A 548 24.63 -1.42 -18.64
N LEU A 549 24.16 -2.46 -19.29
CA LEU A 549 23.60 -3.64 -18.66
C LEU A 549 24.28 -4.90 -19.23
N PHE A 550 24.65 -5.83 -18.35
CA PHE A 550 25.24 -7.11 -18.74
C PHE A 550 24.47 -8.25 -18.07
N VAL A 551 24.21 -9.30 -18.84
CA VAL A 551 23.55 -10.54 -18.38
C VAL A 551 24.50 -11.69 -18.66
N ASP A 552 24.91 -12.43 -17.63
CA ASP A 552 25.89 -13.51 -17.68
C ASP A 552 27.18 -13.09 -18.44
N GLY A 553 27.60 -11.85 -18.24
CA GLY A 553 28.78 -11.24 -18.86
C GLY A 553 28.56 -10.69 -20.27
N ALA A 554 27.42 -10.95 -20.92
CA ALA A 554 27.10 -10.43 -22.25
C ALA A 554 26.36 -9.07 -22.14
N ALA A 555 26.73 -8.10 -22.98
CA ALA A 555 26.06 -6.80 -23.03
C ALA A 555 24.61 -6.95 -23.51
N GLN A 556 23.68 -6.29 -22.81
CA GLN A 556 22.26 -6.25 -23.12
C GLN A 556 21.87 -4.86 -23.63
N THR A 557 20.99 -4.80 -24.61
CA THR A 557 20.41 -3.53 -25.07
C THR A 557 19.16 -3.19 -24.26
N GLY A 558 19.09 -1.96 -23.74
CA GLY A 558 18.02 -1.52 -22.86
C GLY A 558 18.16 -2.08 -21.44
N ASN A 559 17.15 -1.81 -20.61
CA ASN A 559 17.14 -2.15 -19.18
C ASN A 559 16.01 -3.12 -18.76
N LEU A 560 15.31 -3.72 -19.73
CA LEU A 560 14.28 -4.73 -19.52
C LEU A 560 14.84 -6.12 -19.85
N LEU A 561 14.85 -7.01 -18.86
CA LEU A 561 15.27 -8.41 -19.00
C LEU A 561 14.06 -9.29 -19.27
N ALA A 562 14.10 -10.09 -20.33
CA ALA A 562 13.13 -11.16 -20.52
C ALA A 562 13.19 -12.16 -19.34
N PRO A 563 12.06 -12.77 -18.93
CA PRO A 563 12.07 -13.73 -17.85
C PRO A 563 12.97 -14.93 -18.16
N ALA A 564 13.88 -15.26 -17.25
CA ALA A 564 14.68 -16.47 -17.35
C ALA A 564 13.86 -17.72 -17.02
N ALA A 565 14.30 -18.89 -17.47
CA ALA A 565 13.61 -20.15 -17.20
C ALA A 565 13.64 -20.48 -15.69
N ALA A 566 12.55 -21.07 -15.20
CA ALA A 566 12.46 -21.48 -13.79
C ALA A 566 13.65 -22.37 -13.39
N GLY A 567 14.21 -22.11 -12.21
CA GLY A 567 15.38 -22.81 -11.67
C GLY A 567 16.73 -22.28 -12.15
N GLN A 568 16.78 -21.33 -13.08
CA GLN A 568 18.03 -20.69 -13.50
C GLN A 568 18.46 -19.62 -12.48
N THR A 569 19.78 -19.45 -12.35
CA THR A 569 20.40 -18.29 -11.70
C THR A 569 21.06 -17.44 -12.79
N VAL A 570 20.73 -16.16 -12.81
CA VAL A 570 21.18 -15.19 -13.82
C VAL A 570 22.02 -14.12 -13.11
N SER A 571 23.25 -13.92 -13.56
CA SER A 571 24.11 -12.84 -13.06
C SER A 571 23.85 -11.57 -13.87
N VAL A 572 23.52 -10.48 -13.19
CA VAL A 572 23.20 -9.20 -13.82
C VAL A 572 24.08 -8.10 -13.26
N ARG A 573 24.71 -7.33 -14.14
CA ARG A 573 25.51 -6.15 -13.76
C ARG A 573 24.96 -4.90 -14.44
N VAL A 574 24.56 -3.95 -13.64
CA VAL A 574 24.04 -2.64 -14.05
C VAL A 574 25.11 -1.59 -13.77
N VAL A 575 25.50 -0.82 -14.78
CA VAL A 575 26.39 0.34 -14.61
C VAL A 575 25.55 1.59 -14.77
N MET A 576 25.46 2.38 -13.71
CA MET A 576 24.71 3.65 -13.70
C MET A 576 25.47 4.77 -14.43
N GLY A 577 24.72 5.72 -14.93
CA GLY A 577 25.19 6.92 -15.61
C GLY A 577 24.26 7.32 -16.76
N ALA A 578 24.53 8.53 -17.32
CA ALA A 578 23.80 9.07 -18.48
C ALA A 578 24.27 8.44 -19.80
#